data_97791e49179e360ff13356ff6aae60ad
#
_entry.id   97791e49179e360ff13356ff6aae60ad
#
_cell.length_a   1.000
_cell.length_b   1.000
_cell.length_c   1.000
_cell.angle_alpha   90.00
_cell.angle_beta   90.00
_cell.angle_gamma   90.00
#
_symmetry.space_group_name_H-M   'P 1'
#
loop_
_entity.id
_entity.type
_entity.pdbx_description
1 polymer ?
#
loop_
_entity_poly.entity_id
_entity_poly.type
_entity_poly.pdbx_seq_one_letter_code
_entity_poly.pdbx_strand_id
1 'polypeptide(L)'
;YVEYLMKPKELSGEDMLKLQTIFQNQNLVVSDAVNKCVDIISEITNYTSVILGSSSKDNALQQINIIPLADSKIVALVCTDKGIVENKQFVLSPDTDISEIVKTGEMINKMLVGTPIDEVSQRLEFEIKPIIAKKMLQYEQVYNIFYDAFSDFAKNTANIHFGGKANLYNQPEYEDANSLKRIASKLEDKELVAKNMYSDKSGINVYIGDENDFDKDVTIVKAKYHRDGEEGTIAVVGPKRMEYDKVVGLLQYISENINDDEEKNDWRRKK
;
A
#
# COMPACT_ATOMS: atom_id res chain seq x y z
N TYR A 1 8.52 29.71 -4.41
CA TYR A 1 7.97 29.80 -5.80
C TYR A 1 6.90 28.74 -6.03
N VAL A 2 7.20 27.47 -5.72
CA VAL A 2 6.27 26.34 -5.93
C VAL A 2 4.99 26.52 -5.12
N GLU A 3 5.08 26.96 -3.88
CA GLU A 3 3.92 27.12 -2.98
C GLU A 3 3.00 28.30 -3.32
N TYR A 4 3.53 29.39 -3.87
CA TYR A 4 2.79 30.66 -3.96
C TYR A 4 2.59 31.22 -5.37
N LEU A 5 3.40 30.83 -6.35
CA LEU A 5 3.42 31.44 -7.68
C LEU A 5 3.21 30.45 -8.83
N MET A 6 3.33 29.16 -8.55
CA MET A 6 3.17 28.13 -9.59
C MET A 6 1.71 27.91 -9.92
N LYS A 7 1.39 27.99 -11.22
CA LYS A 7 0.09 27.54 -11.71
C LYS A 7 0.21 26.11 -12.21
N PRO A 8 -0.63 25.19 -11.73
CA PRO A 8 -0.66 23.82 -12.25
C PRO A 8 -0.86 23.83 -13.76
N LYS A 9 -0.12 23.01 -14.48
CA LYS A 9 -0.25 22.84 -15.91
C LYS A 9 -1.51 22.03 -16.22
N GLU A 10 -2.29 22.48 -17.19
CA GLU A 10 -3.40 21.69 -17.70
C GLU A 10 -2.86 20.42 -18.37
N LEU A 11 -3.54 19.29 -18.12
CA LEU A 11 -3.19 18.02 -18.72
C LEU A 11 -3.44 18.02 -20.21
N SER A 12 -2.62 17.29 -20.96
CA SER A 12 -2.92 17.01 -22.36
C SER A 12 -4.23 16.21 -22.49
N GLY A 13 -4.93 16.36 -23.61
CA GLY A 13 -6.15 15.58 -23.85
C GLY A 13 -5.92 14.06 -23.82
N GLU A 14 -4.74 13.60 -24.21
CA GLU A 14 -4.34 12.20 -24.18
C GLU A 14 -4.15 11.70 -22.73
N ASP A 15 -3.42 12.45 -21.89
CA ASP A 15 -3.18 12.11 -20.49
C ASP A 15 -4.49 12.10 -19.70
N MET A 16 -5.36 13.07 -19.97
CA MET A 16 -6.69 13.17 -19.37
C MET A 16 -7.54 11.95 -19.73
N LEU A 17 -7.52 11.51 -20.99
CA LEU A 17 -8.29 10.36 -21.44
C LEU A 17 -7.80 9.05 -20.78
N LYS A 18 -6.49 8.87 -20.63
CA LYS A 18 -5.92 7.71 -19.91
C LYS A 18 -6.46 7.61 -18.49
N LEU A 19 -6.45 8.71 -17.75
CA LEU A 19 -6.95 8.77 -16.38
C LEU A 19 -8.47 8.60 -16.30
N GLN A 20 -9.23 9.24 -17.19
CA GLN A 20 -10.69 9.11 -17.23
C GLN A 20 -11.13 7.67 -17.47
N THR A 21 -10.41 6.92 -18.29
CA THR A 21 -10.71 5.50 -18.54
C THR A 21 -10.65 4.67 -17.24
N ILE A 22 -9.76 5.01 -16.31
CA ILE A 22 -9.69 4.35 -15.01
C ILE A 22 -10.89 4.74 -14.13
N PHE A 23 -11.18 6.05 -14.03
CA PHE A 23 -12.22 6.55 -13.14
C PHE A 23 -13.65 6.15 -13.58
N GLN A 24 -13.86 5.96 -14.89
CA GLN A 24 -15.14 5.50 -15.43
C GLN A 24 -15.37 3.99 -15.28
N ASN A 25 -14.33 3.23 -14.92
CA ASN A 25 -14.46 1.79 -14.76
C ASN A 25 -15.07 1.43 -13.40
N GLN A 26 -16.39 1.28 -13.36
CA GLN A 26 -17.15 0.94 -12.14
C GLN A 26 -16.84 -0.44 -11.55
N ASN A 27 -16.11 -1.29 -12.26
CA ASN A 27 -15.74 -2.63 -11.78
C ASN A 27 -14.38 -2.67 -11.06
N LEU A 28 -13.65 -1.55 -11.01
CA LEU A 28 -12.38 -1.48 -10.29
C LEU A 28 -12.64 -1.12 -8.83
N VAL A 29 -12.03 -1.88 -7.93
CA VAL A 29 -11.90 -1.48 -6.53
C VAL A 29 -10.96 -0.28 -6.41
N VAL A 30 -11.12 0.51 -5.36
CA VAL A 30 -10.37 1.77 -5.17
C VAL A 30 -8.87 1.56 -5.27
N SER A 31 -8.35 0.55 -4.56
CA SER A 31 -6.91 0.22 -4.58
C SER A 31 -6.37 -0.05 -5.98
N ASP A 32 -7.10 -0.78 -6.82
CA ASP A 32 -6.68 -1.06 -8.20
C ASP A 32 -6.73 0.20 -9.08
N ALA A 33 -7.75 1.04 -8.91
CA ALA A 33 -7.86 2.29 -9.63
C ALA A 33 -6.69 3.22 -9.31
N VAL A 34 -6.34 3.33 -8.02
CA VAL A 34 -5.25 4.19 -7.56
C VAL A 34 -3.88 3.64 -7.98
N ASN A 35 -3.67 2.32 -7.93
CA ASN A 35 -2.45 1.69 -8.44
C ASN A 35 -2.24 2.00 -9.93
N LYS A 36 -3.29 1.89 -10.75
CA LYS A 36 -3.22 2.25 -12.18
C LYS A 36 -2.93 3.74 -12.40
N CYS A 37 -3.47 4.63 -11.55
CA CYS A 37 -3.13 6.04 -11.60
C CYS A 37 -1.65 6.29 -11.35
N VAL A 38 -1.05 5.59 -10.37
CA VAL A 38 0.38 5.69 -10.06
C VAL A 38 1.25 5.24 -11.24
N ASP A 39 0.87 4.17 -11.93
CA ASP A 39 1.58 3.73 -13.14
C ASP A 39 1.51 4.79 -14.25
N ILE A 40 0.33 5.38 -14.50
CA ILE A 40 0.15 6.45 -15.49
C ILE A 40 0.92 7.73 -15.09
N ILE A 41 0.90 8.12 -13.80
CA ILE A 41 1.71 9.27 -13.34
C ILE A 41 3.18 9.05 -13.68
N SER A 42 3.71 7.86 -13.40
CA SER A 42 5.11 7.54 -13.68
C SER A 42 5.44 7.54 -15.17
N GLU A 43 4.52 7.09 -16.01
CA GLU A 43 4.65 7.13 -17.48
C GLU A 43 4.66 8.57 -18.00
N ILE A 44 3.72 9.41 -17.56
CA ILE A 44 3.58 10.79 -18.02
C ILE A 44 4.74 11.68 -17.54
N THR A 45 5.15 11.51 -16.27
CA THR A 45 6.15 12.39 -15.64
C THR A 45 7.58 11.91 -15.83
N ASN A 46 7.77 10.63 -16.13
CA ASN A 46 9.06 9.95 -16.11
C ASN A 46 9.77 10.02 -14.74
N TYR A 47 8.98 10.13 -13.64
CA TYR A 47 9.46 10.04 -12.27
C TYR A 47 8.96 8.75 -11.59
N THR A 48 9.53 8.42 -10.44
CA THR A 48 9.02 7.32 -9.61
C THR A 48 7.78 7.79 -8.87
N SER A 49 6.70 7.04 -9.00
CA SER A 49 5.46 7.31 -8.28
C SER A 49 5.22 6.22 -7.24
N VAL A 50 4.64 6.59 -6.12
CA VAL A 50 4.40 5.70 -4.99
C VAL A 50 2.97 5.91 -4.50
N ILE A 51 2.24 4.85 -4.28
CA ILE A 51 1.05 4.89 -3.45
C ILE A 51 1.31 4.23 -2.12
N LEU A 52 0.82 4.86 -1.09
CA LEU A 52 0.70 4.33 0.25
C LEU A 52 -0.79 4.22 0.56
N GLY A 53 -1.32 3.00 0.54
CA GLY A 53 -2.72 2.71 0.88
C GLY A 53 -2.98 2.86 2.38
N SER A 54 -4.23 2.62 2.78
CA SER A 54 -4.66 2.70 4.18
C SER A 54 -3.77 1.86 5.11
N SER A 55 -3.56 2.38 6.30
CA SER A 55 -2.82 1.69 7.37
C SER A 55 -3.52 0.36 7.73
N SER A 56 -2.73 -0.66 8.06
CA SER A 56 -3.27 -1.93 8.59
C SER A 56 -4.10 -1.74 9.85
N LYS A 57 -3.89 -0.64 10.58
CA LYS A 57 -4.69 -0.29 11.77
C LYS A 57 -6.16 -0.05 11.46
N ASP A 58 -6.46 0.34 10.23
CA ASP A 58 -7.82 0.61 9.76
C ASP A 58 -8.45 -0.60 9.08
N ASN A 59 -7.71 -1.73 8.98
CA ASN A 59 -8.18 -2.97 8.37
C ASN A 59 -8.51 -4.00 9.45
N ALA A 60 -9.68 -4.61 9.34
CA ALA A 60 -10.08 -5.73 10.18
C ALA A 60 -10.00 -7.05 9.40
N LEU A 61 -9.68 -8.12 10.09
CA LEU A 61 -9.71 -9.46 9.53
C LEU A 61 -11.13 -9.82 9.11
N GLN A 62 -11.35 -10.09 7.83
CA GLN A 62 -12.64 -10.53 7.29
C GLN A 62 -12.72 -12.05 7.20
N GLN A 63 -11.65 -12.70 6.76
CA GLN A 63 -11.65 -14.14 6.55
C GLN A 63 -10.25 -14.74 6.55
N ILE A 64 -10.16 -15.96 7.10
CA ILE A 64 -9.02 -16.86 6.97
C ILE A 64 -9.49 -18.14 6.30
N ASN A 65 -8.80 -18.59 5.25
CA ASN A 65 -9.03 -19.86 4.63
C ASN A 65 -7.75 -20.69 4.56
N ILE A 66 -7.84 -21.97 4.91
CA ILE A 66 -6.77 -22.92 4.67
C ILE A 66 -7.19 -23.82 3.50
N ILE A 67 -6.39 -23.75 2.46
CA ILE A 67 -6.63 -24.48 1.20
C ILE A 67 -5.60 -25.60 1.09
N PRO A 68 -6.02 -26.87 1.18
CA PRO A 68 -5.13 -28.00 0.93
C PRO A 68 -4.66 -28.02 -0.52
N LEU A 69 -3.39 -28.31 -0.74
CA LEU A 69 -2.78 -28.57 -2.03
C LEU A 69 -2.25 -30.02 -2.08
N ALA A 70 -1.74 -30.43 -3.25
CA ALA A 70 -1.05 -31.70 -3.38
C ALA A 70 0.27 -31.70 -2.57
N ASP A 71 0.83 -32.90 -2.33
CA ASP A 71 2.16 -33.11 -1.74
C ASP A 71 2.34 -32.50 -0.34
N SER A 72 1.37 -32.70 0.56
CA SER A 72 1.41 -32.18 1.94
C SER A 72 1.64 -30.68 2.03
N LYS A 73 1.09 -29.93 1.10
CA LYS A 73 1.14 -28.46 1.10
C LYS A 73 -0.22 -27.85 1.39
N ILE A 74 -0.19 -26.68 1.99
CA ILE A 74 -1.38 -25.86 2.18
C ILE A 74 -1.09 -24.42 1.78
N VAL A 75 -2.14 -23.68 1.47
CA VAL A 75 -2.12 -22.21 1.37
C VAL A 75 -2.99 -21.65 2.49
N ALA A 76 -2.44 -20.79 3.32
CA ALA A 76 -3.21 -19.91 4.18
C ALA A 76 -3.53 -18.62 3.42
N LEU A 77 -4.83 -18.34 3.27
CA LEU A 77 -5.34 -17.13 2.63
C LEU A 77 -5.96 -16.25 3.72
N VAL A 78 -5.53 -14.99 3.80
CA VAL A 78 -6.02 -13.99 4.75
C VAL A 78 -6.64 -12.84 3.97
N CYS A 79 -7.89 -12.51 4.26
CA CYS A 79 -8.62 -11.40 3.62
C CYS A 79 -9.03 -10.38 4.67
N THR A 80 -8.95 -9.08 4.33
CA THR A 80 -9.46 -7.99 5.16
C THR A 80 -10.78 -7.44 4.65
N ASP A 81 -11.46 -6.68 5.50
CA ASP A 81 -12.67 -5.94 5.17
C ASP A 81 -12.47 -4.86 4.08
N LYS A 82 -11.23 -4.42 3.88
CA LYS A 82 -10.83 -3.50 2.78
C LYS A 82 -10.41 -4.21 1.50
N GLY A 83 -10.62 -5.53 1.41
CA GLY A 83 -10.33 -6.31 0.20
C GLY A 83 -8.87 -6.67 -0.01
N ILE A 84 -7.99 -6.42 0.97
CA ILE A 84 -6.60 -6.87 0.89
C ILE A 84 -6.55 -8.39 1.08
N VAL A 85 -5.85 -9.08 0.19
CA VAL A 85 -5.68 -10.53 0.22
C VAL A 85 -4.20 -10.87 0.24
N GLU A 86 -3.79 -11.57 1.28
CA GLU A 86 -2.46 -12.14 1.41
C GLU A 86 -2.52 -13.65 1.41
N ASN A 87 -1.49 -14.28 0.86
CA ASN A 87 -1.39 -15.73 0.86
C ASN A 87 0.02 -16.19 1.26
N LYS A 88 0.08 -17.32 1.95
CA LYS A 88 1.34 -17.96 2.29
C LYS A 88 1.23 -19.47 2.13
N GLN A 89 2.22 -20.07 1.47
CA GLN A 89 2.32 -21.52 1.33
C GLN A 89 3.14 -22.12 2.47
N PHE A 90 2.69 -23.28 2.93
CA PHE A 90 3.38 -24.08 3.94
C PHE A 90 3.53 -25.51 3.46
N VAL A 91 4.65 -26.13 3.81
CA VAL A 91 4.88 -27.55 3.62
C VAL A 91 4.70 -28.23 4.98
N LEU A 92 3.82 -29.21 5.02
CA LEU A 92 3.49 -29.93 6.25
C LEU A 92 4.36 -31.18 6.39
N SER A 93 4.56 -31.61 7.63
CA SER A 93 5.16 -32.91 7.89
C SER A 93 4.26 -34.03 7.36
N PRO A 94 4.83 -35.17 6.86
CA PRO A 94 4.03 -36.25 6.29
C PRO A 94 2.97 -36.82 7.23
N ASP A 95 3.21 -36.76 8.53
CA ASP A 95 2.32 -37.27 9.58
C ASP A 95 1.25 -36.26 10.03
N THR A 96 1.17 -35.09 9.37
CA THR A 96 0.23 -34.04 9.76
C THR A 96 -1.14 -34.29 9.14
N ASP A 97 -2.18 -34.31 9.96
CA ASP A 97 -3.56 -34.39 9.49
C ASP A 97 -4.04 -33.02 8.96
N ILE A 98 -4.06 -32.91 7.65
CA ILE A 98 -4.52 -31.70 6.96
C ILE A 98 -5.96 -31.34 7.35
N SER A 99 -6.82 -32.35 7.59
CA SER A 99 -8.22 -32.10 7.94
C SER A 99 -8.36 -31.44 9.30
N GLU A 100 -7.45 -31.74 10.23
CA GLU A 100 -7.37 -31.12 11.55
C GLU A 100 -6.91 -29.66 11.45
N ILE A 101 -5.95 -29.37 10.57
CA ILE A 101 -5.50 -27.99 10.30
C ILE A 101 -6.64 -27.14 9.73
N VAL A 102 -7.36 -27.66 8.75
CA VAL A 102 -8.50 -26.95 8.14
C VAL A 102 -9.58 -26.64 9.18
N LYS A 103 -9.99 -27.62 9.99
CA LYS A 103 -10.96 -27.41 11.07
C LYS A 103 -10.49 -26.41 12.10
N THR A 104 -9.22 -26.45 12.44
CA THR A 104 -8.60 -25.48 13.37
C THR A 104 -8.60 -24.09 12.75
N GLY A 105 -8.31 -23.97 11.45
CA GLY A 105 -8.41 -22.73 10.70
C GLY A 105 -9.81 -22.13 10.74
N GLU A 106 -10.85 -22.94 10.56
CA GLU A 106 -12.24 -22.49 10.68
C GLU A 106 -12.57 -21.99 12.11
N MET A 107 -12.05 -22.66 13.13
CA MET A 107 -12.21 -22.23 14.52
C MET A 107 -11.52 -20.89 14.78
N ILE A 108 -10.26 -20.76 14.36
CA ILE A 108 -9.49 -19.52 14.48
C ILE A 108 -10.18 -18.38 13.73
N ASN A 109 -10.65 -18.63 12.53
CA ASN A 109 -11.41 -17.67 11.74
C ASN A 109 -12.60 -17.11 12.54
N LYS A 110 -13.42 -17.97 13.11
CA LYS A 110 -14.59 -17.55 13.92
C LYS A 110 -14.22 -16.70 15.13
N MET A 111 -13.03 -16.90 15.69
CA MET A 111 -12.57 -16.18 16.90
C MET A 111 -11.92 -14.83 16.56
N LEU A 112 -11.34 -14.71 15.37
CA LEU A 112 -10.54 -13.54 14.99
C LEU A 112 -11.21 -12.61 13.98
N VAL A 113 -12.27 -13.05 13.29
CA VAL A 113 -13.03 -12.17 12.36
C VAL A 113 -13.45 -10.89 13.07
N GLY A 114 -13.26 -9.74 12.41
CA GLY A 114 -13.54 -8.40 12.97
C GLY A 114 -12.41 -7.83 13.84
N THR A 115 -11.32 -8.59 14.07
CA THR A 115 -10.17 -8.08 14.81
C THR A 115 -9.32 -7.18 13.92
N PRO A 116 -8.89 -5.99 14.40
CA PRO A 116 -7.89 -5.18 13.70
C PRO A 116 -6.63 -5.98 13.40
N ILE A 117 -6.09 -5.84 12.20
CA ILE A 117 -4.97 -6.70 11.73
C ILE A 117 -3.73 -6.58 12.63
N ASP A 118 -3.45 -5.41 13.16
CA ASP A 118 -2.33 -5.17 14.07
C ASP A 118 -2.50 -5.87 15.43
N GLU A 119 -3.73 -6.18 15.85
CA GLU A 119 -4.05 -6.91 17.08
C GLU A 119 -4.10 -8.44 16.90
N VAL A 120 -4.23 -8.93 15.65
CA VAL A 120 -4.43 -10.37 15.37
C VAL A 120 -3.30 -11.21 15.94
N SER A 121 -2.04 -10.81 15.76
CA SER A 121 -0.89 -11.57 16.27
C SER A 121 -0.89 -11.68 17.80
N GLN A 122 -1.29 -10.60 18.49
CA GLN A 122 -1.39 -10.58 19.94
C GLN A 122 -2.52 -11.51 20.43
N ARG A 123 -3.70 -11.42 19.81
CA ARG A 123 -4.81 -12.30 20.16
C ARG A 123 -4.52 -13.76 19.86
N LEU A 124 -3.80 -14.03 18.75
CA LEU A 124 -3.35 -15.38 18.41
C LEU A 124 -2.45 -15.97 19.52
N GLU A 125 -1.49 -15.18 20.03
CA GLU A 125 -0.56 -15.63 21.07
C GLU A 125 -1.26 -15.83 22.43
N PHE A 126 -2.08 -14.87 22.86
CA PHE A 126 -2.59 -14.87 24.23
C PHE A 126 -3.97 -15.55 24.39
N GLU A 127 -4.82 -15.52 23.37
CA GLU A 127 -6.16 -16.08 23.45
C GLU A 127 -6.27 -17.43 22.72
N ILE A 128 -5.72 -17.55 21.51
CA ILE A 128 -5.93 -18.72 20.64
C ILE A 128 -4.98 -19.86 20.95
N LYS A 129 -3.68 -19.58 21.12
CA LYS A 129 -2.64 -20.58 21.39
C LYS A 129 -2.99 -21.49 22.59
N PRO A 130 -3.44 -20.97 23.75
CA PRO A 130 -3.83 -21.82 24.86
C PRO A 130 -5.02 -22.75 24.55
N ILE A 131 -5.93 -22.35 23.66
CA ILE A 131 -7.09 -23.13 23.24
C ILE A 131 -6.67 -24.26 22.32
N ILE A 132 -5.81 -23.96 21.32
CA ILE A 132 -5.29 -24.97 20.39
C ILE A 132 -4.45 -26.00 21.17
N ALA A 133 -3.56 -25.56 22.07
CA ALA A 133 -2.70 -26.43 22.87
C ALA A 133 -3.48 -27.45 23.72
N LYS A 134 -4.71 -27.13 24.14
CA LYS A 134 -5.57 -28.07 24.87
C LYS A 134 -6.27 -29.09 23.99
N LYS A 135 -6.40 -28.83 22.68
CA LYS A 135 -7.21 -29.62 21.75
C LYS A 135 -6.38 -30.49 20.81
N MET A 136 -5.14 -30.16 20.56
CA MET A 136 -4.31 -30.77 19.54
C MET A 136 -2.95 -31.19 20.08
N LEU A 137 -2.48 -32.37 19.68
CA LEU A 137 -1.12 -32.86 20.00
C LEU A 137 -0.03 -32.10 19.21
N GLN A 138 -0.34 -31.67 18.00
CA GLN A 138 0.60 -30.95 17.11
C GLN A 138 0.28 -29.46 17.03
N TYR A 139 -0.19 -28.85 18.13
CA TYR A 139 -0.64 -27.47 18.15
C TYR A 139 0.43 -26.45 17.72
N GLU A 140 1.70 -26.74 18.00
CA GLU A 140 2.81 -25.83 17.67
C GLU A 140 2.93 -25.61 16.16
N GLN A 141 2.80 -26.67 15.35
CA GLN A 141 2.86 -26.55 13.91
C GLN A 141 1.68 -25.71 13.37
N VAL A 142 0.49 -25.97 13.85
CA VAL A 142 -0.71 -25.23 13.46
C VAL A 142 -0.59 -23.77 13.89
N TYR A 143 -0.19 -23.52 15.14
CA TYR A 143 0.03 -22.17 15.64
C TYR A 143 1.04 -21.40 14.79
N ASN A 144 2.19 -22.02 14.46
CA ASN A 144 3.23 -21.36 13.66
C ASN A 144 2.73 -21.01 12.26
N ILE A 145 1.91 -21.86 11.61
CA ILE A 145 1.31 -21.58 10.32
C ILE A 145 0.51 -20.27 10.37
N PHE A 146 -0.36 -20.13 11.36
CA PHE A 146 -1.18 -18.93 11.52
C PHE A 146 -0.37 -17.72 11.96
N TYR A 147 0.53 -17.90 12.92
CA TYR A 147 1.39 -16.82 13.39
C TYR A 147 2.25 -16.25 12.25
N ASP A 148 2.88 -17.11 11.45
CA ASP A 148 3.69 -16.69 10.31
C ASP A 148 2.86 -16.02 9.21
N ALA A 149 1.66 -16.53 8.93
CA ALA A 149 0.75 -15.91 7.97
C ALA A 149 0.38 -14.49 8.39
N PHE A 150 0.07 -14.28 9.68
CA PHE A 150 -0.33 -12.97 10.19
C PHE A 150 0.83 -12.03 10.49
N SER A 151 1.98 -12.55 10.96
CA SER A 151 3.13 -11.70 11.25
C SER A 151 3.68 -11.03 9.99
N ASP A 152 3.67 -11.73 8.88
CA ASP A 152 4.05 -11.14 7.59
C ASP A 152 3.01 -10.16 7.10
N PHE A 153 1.73 -10.47 7.29
CA PHE A 153 0.63 -9.55 6.96
C PHE A 153 0.72 -8.26 7.78
N ALA A 154 0.93 -8.34 9.08
CA ALA A 154 1.09 -7.19 9.96
C ALA A 154 2.34 -6.34 9.66
N LYS A 155 3.42 -6.97 9.17
CA LYS A 155 4.63 -6.25 8.73
C LYS A 155 4.46 -5.57 7.37
N ASN A 156 3.63 -6.12 6.50
CA ASN A 156 3.25 -5.49 5.23
C ASN A 156 2.22 -4.37 5.43
N THR A 157 2.34 -3.63 6.52
CA THR A 157 1.38 -2.67 7.08
C THR A 157 1.05 -1.46 6.20
N ALA A 158 1.76 -1.27 5.11
CA ALA A 158 1.41 -0.28 4.10
C ALA A 158 1.30 -1.01 2.76
N ASN A 159 0.12 -0.93 2.15
CA ASN A 159 -0.07 -1.35 0.77
C ASN A 159 0.70 -0.38 -0.12
N ILE A 160 2.00 -0.65 -0.33
CA ILE A 160 2.89 0.22 -1.11
C ILE A 160 2.98 -0.33 -2.52
N HIS A 161 2.46 0.43 -3.48
CA HIS A 161 2.68 0.17 -4.89
C HIS A 161 3.59 1.24 -5.49
N PHE A 162 4.50 0.82 -6.38
CA PHE A 162 5.42 1.72 -7.07
C PHE A 162 5.16 1.68 -8.57
N GLY A 163 4.99 2.84 -9.17
CA GLY A 163 5.06 3.05 -10.60
C GLY A 163 6.42 3.61 -10.99
N GLY A 164 7.00 3.08 -12.07
CA GLY A 164 8.18 3.66 -12.69
C GLY A 164 9.46 3.70 -11.85
N LYS A 165 9.75 2.71 -11.02
CA LYS A 165 11.05 2.65 -10.30
C LYS A 165 12.26 2.78 -11.23
N ALA A 166 12.16 2.25 -12.46
CA ALA A 166 13.20 2.33 -13.45
C ALA A 166 13.46 3.78 -13.95
N ASN A 167 12.51 4.69 -13.79
CA ASN A 167 12.67 6.09 -14.17
C ASN A 167 13.79 6.79 -13.40
N LEU A 168 14.13 6.26 -12.22
CA LEU A 168 15.27 6.73 -11.44
C LEU A 168 16.59 6.71 -12.26
N TYR A 169 16.76 5.69 -13.08
CA TYR A 169 17.97 5.52 -13.93
C TYR A 169 18.03 6.51 -15.10
N ASN A 170 16.90 7.13 -15.43
CA ASN A 170 16.79 8.07 -16.53
C ASN A 170 16.97 9.54 -16.10
N GLN A 171 17.17 9.80 -14.79
CA GLN A 171 17.32 11.15 -14.27
C GLN A 171 18.79 11.58 -14.34
N PRO A 172 19.12 12.65 -15.10
CA PRO A 172 20.52 13.14 -15.22
C PRO A 172 21.13 13.55 -13.87
N GLU A 173 20.30 13.97 -12.91
CA GLU A 173 20.74 14.37 -11.56
C GLU A 173 21.27 13.19 -10.73
N TYR A 174 21.00 11.95 -11.15
CA TYR A 174 21.42 10.73 -10.47
C TYR A 174 22.45 9.92 -11.27
N GLU A 175 23.17 10.56 -12.21
CA GLU A 175 24.24 9.89 -13.00
C GLU A 175 25.37 9.33 -12.13
N ASP A 176 25.62 9.91 -10.95
CA ASP A 176 26.55 9.35 -9.98
C ASP A 176 26.02 8.04 -9.39
N ALA A 177 26.79 6.95 -9.58
CA ALA A 177 26.42 5.62 -9.14
C ALA A 177 26.15 5.52 -7.62
N ASN A 178 26.81 6.34 -6.79
CA ASN A 178 26.59 6.33 -5.35
C ASN A 178 25.25 6.98 -4.99
N SER A 179 24.90 8.08 -5.62
CA SER A 179 23.61 8.76 -5.46
C SER A 179 22.45 7.87 -5.90
N LEU A 180 22.59 7.27 -7.08
CA LEU A 180 21.60 6.32 -7.61
C LEU A 180 21.40 5.12 -6.67
N LYS A 181 22.48 4.47 -6.24
CA LYS A 181 22.42 3.33 -5.31
C LYS A 181 21.78 3.72 -3.99
N ARG A 182 22.14 4.88 -3.43
CA ARG A 182 21.59 5.38 -2.17
C ARG A 182 20.07 5.58 -2.28
N ILE A 183 19.60 6.26 -3.32
CA ILE A 183 18.17 6.55 -3.50
C ILE A 183 17.39 5.25 -3.80
N ALA A 184 17.93 4.37 -4.66
CA ALA A 184 17.32 3.09 -4.95
C ALA A 184 17.17 2.22 -3.68
N SER A 185 18.23 2.12 -2.86
CA SER A 185 18.17 1.37 -1.60
C SER A 185 17.13 1.92 -0.62
N LYS A 186 16.97 3.25 -0.57
CA LYS A 186 15.94 3.89 0.25
C LYS A 186 14.51 3.62 -0.25
N LEU A 187 14.31 3.51 -1.57
CA LEU A 187 13.01 3.13 -2.15
C LEU A 187 12.67 1.64 -1.96
N GLU A 188 13.65 0.81 -1.64
CA GLU A 188 13.44 -0.60 -1.29
C GLU A 188 13.10 -0.79 0.20
N ASP A 189 13.48 0.16 1.04
CA ASP A 189 13.14 0.17 2.46
C ASP A 189 11.68 0.60 2.67
N LYS A 190 10.80 -0.37 2.82
CA LYS A 190 9.35 -0.14 2.96
C LYS A 190 8.99 0.71 4.18
N GLU A 191 9.72 0.56 5.29
CA GLU A 191 9.44 1.34 6.52
C GLU A 191 9.82 2.81 6.31
N LEU A 192 10.98 3.05 5.68
CA LEU A 192 11.43 4.39 5.34
C LEU A 192 10.48 5.07 4.34
N VAL A 193 10.03 4.32 3.33
CA VAL A 193 9.05 4.80 2.33
C VAL A 193 7.72 5.13 3.03
N ALA A 194 7.17 4.22 3.83
CA ALA A 194 5.92 4.44 4.54
C ALA A 194 6.00 5.72 5.41
N LYS A 195 7.06 5.87 6.20
CA LYS A 195 7.27 7.04 7.06
C LYS A 195 7.33 8.34 6.28
N ASN A 196 8.04 8.36 5.14
CA ASN A 196 8.29 9.59 4.39
C ASN A 196 7.20 9.92 3.36
N MET A 197 6.47 8.92 2.85
CA MET A 197 5.42 9.14 1.84
C MET A 197 4.05 9.41 2.47
N TYR A 198 3.82 9.00 3.72
CA TYR A 198 2.58 9.34 4.41
C TYR A 198 2.33 10.86 4.46
N SER A 199 1.09 11.26 4.29
CA SER A 199 0.65 12.66 4.42
C SER A 199 -0.56 12.73 5.34
N ASP A 200 -0.42 13.52 6.40
CA ASP A 200 -1.52 13.92 7.30
C ASP A 200 -2.19 15.22 6.84
N LYS A 201 -1.56 15.94 5.90
CA LYS A 201 -2.03 17.22 5.40
C LYS A 201 -2.95 17.03 4.20
N SER A 202 -4.04 17.78 4.17
CA SER A 202 -4.91 17.87 3.00
C SER A 202 -4.24 18.64 1.86
N GLY A 203 -4.70 18.39 0.62
CA GLY A 203 -4.18 19.04 -0.58
C GLY A 203 -2.85 18.46 -1.07
N ILE A 204 -2.17 19.22 -1.92
CA ILE A 204 -0.87 18.83 -2.47
C ILE A 204 0.23 19.49 -1.68
N ASN A 205 1.19 18.71 -1.23
CA ASN A 205 2.30 19.15 -0.43
C ASN A 205 3.62 18.81 -1.15
N VAL A 206 4.53 19.78 -1.21
CA VAL A 206 5.83 19.64 -1.89
C VAL A 206 6.94 19.77 -0.87
N TYR A 207 7.87 18.81 -0.87
CA TYR A 207 9.03 18.77 0.03
C TYR A 207 10.31 18.66 -0.79
N ILE A 208 11.11 19.69 -0.81
CA ILE A 208 12.29 19.81 -1.69
C ILE A 208 13.57 19.60 -0.87
N GLY A 209 14.36 18.59 -1.26
CA GLY A 209 15.67 18.36 -0.67
C GLY A 209 15.62 18.20 0.85
N ASP A 210 16.28 19.08 1.59
CA ASP A 210 16.38 19.01 3.05
C ASP A 210 15.05 19.24 3.80
N GLU A 211 13.97 19.59 3.09
CA GLU A 211 12.61 19.67 3.66
C GLU A 211 11.96 18.30 3.85
N ASN A 212 12.54 17.25 3.26
CA ASN A 212 12.12 15.87 3.46
C ASN A 212 13.20 15.07 4.20
N ASP A 213 12.76 14.12 5.04
CA ASP A 213 13.66 13.21 5.77
C ASP A 213 14.16 12.04 4.90
N PHE A 214 13.68 11.93 3.66
CA PHE A 214 13.99 10.81 2.78
C PHE A 214 15.40 10.94 2.16
N ASP A 215 15.63 12.00 1.37
CA ASP A 215 16.95 12.26 0.78
C ASP A 215 17.08 13.72 0.34
N LYS A 216 18.22 14.33 0.64
CA LYS A 216 18.51 15.74 0.31
C LYS A 216 18.54 16.04 -1.19
N ASP A 217 18.74 15.04 -2.04
CA ASP A 217 18.83 15.22 -3.51
C ASP A 217 17.50 14.91 -4.21
N VAL A 218 16.46 14.61 -3.43
CA VAL A 218 15.14 14.21 -3.88
C VAL A 218 14.09 15.27 -3.53
N THR A 219 13.10 15.42 -4.39
CA THR A 219 11.84 16.10 -4.09
C THR A 219 10.72 15.07 -4.00
N ILE A 220 9.82 15.28 -3.04
CA ILE A 220 8.61 14.47 -2.87
C ILE A 220 7.40 15.39 -2.98
N VAL A 221 6.51 15.10 -3.91
CA VAL A 221 5.20 15.76 -4.03
C VAL A 221 4.13 14.78 -3.61
N LYS A 222 3.30 15.14 -2.63
CA LYS A 222 2.31 14.24 -2.02
C LYS A 222 0.90 14.81 -2.15
N ALA A 223 -0.06 13.92 -2.39
CA ALA A 223 -1.49 14.21 -2.32
C ALA A 223 -2.20 13.11 -1.51
N LYS A 224 -2.99 13.50 -0.54
CA LYS A 224 -3.87 12.57 0.18
C LYS A 224 -5.10 12.26 -0.67
N TYR A 225 -5.58 11.02 -0.62
CA TYR A 225 -6.86 10.64 -1.20
C TYR A 225 -7.75 9.95 -0.17
N HIS A 226 -9.06 10.08 -0.36
CA HIS A 226 -10.07 9.39 0.42
C HIS A 226 -11.24 8.99 -0.48
N ARG A 227 -11.58 7.71 -0.51
CA ARG A 227 -12.71 7.19 -1.30
C ARG A 227 -13.28 5.91 -0.69
N ASP A 228 -14.60 5.84 -0.59
CA ASP A 228 -15.32 4.65 -0.10
C ASP A 228 -14.82 4.14 1.25
N GLY A 229 -14.40 5.05 2.14
CA GLY A 229 -13.83 4.74 3.45
C GLY A 229 -12.37 4.25 3.41
N GLU A 230 -11.73 4.23 2.25
CA GLU A 230 -10.29 4.02 2.11
C GLU A 230 -9.56 5.34 2.01
N GLU A 231 -8.46 5.48 2.72
CA GLU A 231 -7.59 6.64 2.60
C GLU A 231 -6.14 6.24 2.37
N GLY A 232 -5.40 7.13 1.72
CA GLY A 232 -3.98 6.90 1.48
C GLY A 232 -3.29 8.14 0.92
N THR A 233 -2.05 7.95 0.50
CA THR A 233 -1.24 9.01 -0.09
C THR A 233 -0.69 8.57 -1.43
N ILE A 234 -0.81 9.43 -2.44
CA ILE A 234 -0.08 9.31 -3.70
C ILE A 234 1.12 10.25 -3.60
N ALA A 235 2.31 9.75 -3.88
CA ALA A 235 3.53 10.54 -3.89
C ALA A 235 4.28 10.39 -5.21
N VAL A 236 4.91 11.46 -5.66
CA VAL A 236 5.84 11.47 -6.78
C VAL A 236 7.22 11.82 -6.26
N VAL A 237 8.18 10.98 -6.56
CA VAL A 237 9.58 11.09 -6.12
C VAL A 237 10.45 11.39 -7.33
N GLY A 238 11.12 12.52 -7.34
CA GLY A 238 11.97 12.95 -8.45
C GLY A 238 13.10 13.86 -8.00
N PRO A 239 13.92 14.36 -8.94
CA PRO A 239 15.02 15.26 -8.66
C PRO A 239 14.52 16.65 -8.20
N LYS A 240 15.39 17.45 -7.58
CA LYS A 240 15.06 18.83 -7.20
C LYS A 240 14.61 19.73 -8.37
N ARG A 241 14.98 19.38 -9.59
CA ARG A 241 14.62 20.12 -10.83
C ARG A 241 13.56 19.39 -11.63
N MET A 242 12.52 18.89 -10.93
CA MET A 242 11.38 18.26 -11.61
C MET A 242 10.41 19.29 -12.22
N GLU A 243 9.57 18.84 -13.14
CA GLU A 243 8.47 19.65 -13.72
C GLU A 243 7.31 19.74 -12.71
N TYR A 244 7.45 20.62 -11.71
CA TYR A 244 6.49 20.76 -10.60
C TYR A 244 5.07 21.08 -11.08
N ASP A 245 4.92 21.96 -12.06
CA ASP A 245 3.64 22.37 -12.62
C ASP A 245 2.86 21.19 -13.22
N LYS A 246 3.57 20.29 -13.88
CA LYS A 246 3.02 19.07 -14.47
C LYS A 246 2.64 18.05 -13.38
N VAL A 247 3.54 17.80 -12.42
CA VAL A 247 3.30 16.84 -11.34
C VAL A 247 2.14 17.28 -10.46
N VAL A 248 2.11 18.56 -10.07
CA VAL A 248 1.02 19.12 -9.26
C VAL A 248 -0.29 19.09 -10.02
N GLY A 249 -0.31 19.46 -11.32
CA GLY A 249 -1.49 19.36 -12.15
C GLY A 249 -2.06 17.95 -12.25
N LEU A 250 -1.20 16.94 -12.41
CA LEU A 250 -1.60 15.53 -12.42
C LEU A 250 -2.20 15.08 -11.09
N LEU A 251 -1.51 15.35 -9.98
CA LEU A 251 -1.98 14.96 -8.66
C LEU A 251 -3.28 15.68 -8.29
N GLN A 252 -3.42 16.95 -8.70
CA GLN A 252 -4.66 17.69 -8.51
C GLN A 252 -5.82 17.05 -9.27
N TYR A 253 -5.63 16.74 -10.55
CA TYR A 253 -6.66 16.10 -11.36
C TYR A 253 -7.08 14.74 -10.79
N ILE A 254 -6.11 13.92 -10.36
CA ILE A 254 -6.38 12.62 -9.77
C ILE A 254 -7.14 12.78 -8.44
N SER A 255 -6.69 13.68 -7.57
CA SER A 255 -7.34 13.94 -6.29
C SER A 255 -8.80 14.43 -6.47
N GLU A 256 -9.05 15.30 -7.44
CA GLU A 256 -10.40 15.80 -7.77
C GLU A 256 -11.34 14.71 -8.32
N ASN A 257 -10.81 13.62 -8.88
CA ASN A 257 -11.61 12.54 -9.47
C ASN A 257 -11.68 11.28 -8.62
N ILE A 258 -10.73 11.07 -7.71
CA ILE A 258 -10.74 9.93 -6.78
C ILE A 258 -11.54 10.26 -5.52
N ASN A 259 -11.35 11.44 -4.92
CA ASN A 259 -11.95 11.77 -3.63
C ASN A 259 -13.48 11.82 -3.66
N ASP A 260 -14.09 11.43 -2.56
CA ASP A 260 -15.53 11.58 -2.35
C ASP A 260 -15.95 13.05 -2.36
N ASP A 261 -17.23 13.31 -2.71
CA ASP A 261 -17.73 14.68 -2.91
C ASP A 261 -17.65 15.57 -1.66
N GLU A 262 -17.64 15.00 -0.47
CA GLU A 262 -17.51 15.75 0.78
C GLU A 262 -16.13 16.40 0.93
N GLU A 263 -15.06 15.71 0.57
CA GLU A 263 -13.68 16.25 0.62
C GLU A 263 -13.37 17.21 -0.53
N LYS A 264 -14.02 17.05 -1.70
CA LYS A 264 -13.89 17.99 -2.82
C LYS A 264 -14.31 19.41 -2.42
N ASN A 265 -15.26 19.58 -1.52
CA ASN A 265 -15.74 20.87 -1.04
C ASN A 265 -14.77 21.57 -0.08
N ASP A 266 -14.05 20.83 0.76
CA ASP A 266 -13.04 21.41 1.68
C ASP A 266 -11.81 21.90 0.90
N TRP A 267 -11.49 21.24 -0.17
CA TRP A 267 -10.39 21.56 -1.09
C TRP A 267 -10.62 22.87 -1.85
N ARG A 268 -11.84 23.08 -2.33
CA ARG A 268 -12.24 24.31 -3.07
C ARG A 268 -12.34 25.54 -2.16
N ARG A 269 -12.55 25.36 -0.85
CA ARG A 269 -12.64 26.45 0.13
C ARG A 269 -11.28 26.99 0.56
N LYS A 270 -10.19 26.28 0.29
CA LYS A 270 -8.81 26.68 0.65
C LYS A 270 -8.04 27.33 -0.52
N LYS A 271 -8.67 27.50 -1.69
CA LYS A 271 -8.22 28.34 -2.79
C LYS A 271 -8.71 29.78 -2.61
#